data_f45b8fb92cbcf8c9ba70af6cabbc8fc2
#
_entry.id   f45b8fb92cbcf8c9ba70af6cabbc8fc2
#
_cell.length_a   1.000
_cell.length_b   1.000
_cell.length_c   1.000
_cell.angle_alpha   90.00
_cell.angle_beta   90.00
_cell.angle_gamma   90.00
#
_symmetry.space_group_name_H-M   'P 1'
#
loop_
_entity.id
_entity.type
_entity.pdbx_description
1 polymer ?
#
loop_
_entity_poly.entity_id
_entity_poly.type
_entity_poly.pdbx_seq_one_letter_code
_entity_poly.pdbx_strand_id
1 'polypeptide(L)'
;MSAKPIVTVDRTSTQVHVYTRQVSSWEDAQTELAYFPDGWIFRGQRNANWGLRCNLDRKNGLAEAIDAEVLVMREFERRAHLHLGASREPQDSVEWLALIQHHGGPTRLMDFTRSPLVAAFFALEGEGEEEDCAVWAMDEIACHSRAARRLAVVDSESAALRPQHDIEKAVAKQIGKRSLSRFVAPVRPSRLNARMSLQQGVFLVLGDPGSDLFANLQPVVEDEDPLRAVRVVFPRTSRGKALSALRRSNISRETLFPGLDGLAASLEHLLIGSDVMQDALQAEFRKPSGWPGEEPSP
;
A
#
# COMPACT_ATOMS: atom_id res chain seq x y z
N MET A 1 24.18 19.99 6.63
CA MET A 1 23.11 20.84 6.07
C MET A 1 22.30 19.97 5.14
N SER A 2 21.05 19.65 5.50
CA SER A 2 20.14 18.88 4.63
C SER A 2 19.84 19.75 3.40
N ALA A 3 19.99 19.18 2.21
CA ALA A 3 19.61 19.88 0.98
C ALA A 3 18.08 20.04 0.98
N LYS A 4 17.58 21.23 0.63
CA LYS A 4 16.14 21.45 0.51
C LYS A 4 15.61 20.52 -0.61
N PRO A 5 14.48 19.84 -0.40
CA PRO A 5 13.89 18.96 -1.42
C PRO A 5 13.55 19.77 -2.68
N ILE A 6 13.84 19.19 -3.84
CA ILE A 6 13.40 19.77 -5.11
C ILE A 6 11.89 19.47 -5.22
N VAL A 7 11.08 20.53 -5.26
CA VAL A 7 9.63 20.42 -5.41
C VAL A 7 9.25 20.72 -6.84
N THR A 8 8.67 19.73 -7.53
CA THR A 8 8.04 19.91 -8.84
C THR A 8 6.54 19.70 -8.70
N VAL A 9 5.77 20.52 -9.40
CA VAL A 9 4.30 20.40 -9.42
C VAL A 9 3.90 19.94 -10.81
N ASP A 10 3.34 18.73 -10.89
CA ASP A 10 2.71 18.23 -12.09
C ASP A 10 1.19 18.38 -11.95
N ARG A 11 0.58 19.11 -12.88
CA ARG A 11 -0.87 19.28 -12.96
C ARG A 11 -1.42 18.23 -13.89
N THR A 12 -1.75 17.05 -13.37
CA THR A 12 -2.36 15.96 -14.17
C THR A 12 -3.77 16.32 -14.65
N SER A 13 -4.43 17.25 -13.95
CA SER A 13 -5.70 17.91 -14.35
C SER A 13 -5.83 19.20 -13.57
N THR A 14 -6.80 20.05 -13.90
CA THR A 14 -7.12 21.26 -13.12
C THR A 14 -7.52 20.97 -11.67
N GLN A 15 -7.74 19.70 -11.33
CA GLN A 15 -8.32 19.30 -10.05
C GLN A 15 -7.47 18.31 -9.22
N VAL A 16 -6.35 17.83 -9.75
CA VAL A 16 -5.38 17.04 -8.99
C VAL A 16 -4.00 17.63 -9.17
N HIS A 17 -3.42 18.09 -8.07
CA HIS A 17 -2.06 18.60 -8.05
C HIS A 17 -1.14 17.56 -7.43
N VAL A 18 -0.19 17.08 -8.20
CA VAL A 18 0.86 16.16 -7.73
C VAL A 18 2.10 16.97 -7.42
N TYR A 19 2.51 16.94 -6.16
CA TYR A 19 3.74 17.55 -5.69
C TYR A 19 4.80 16.47 -5.56
N THR A 20 5.84 16.51 -6.37
CA THR A 20 6.99 15.61 -6.22
C THR A 20 8.07 16.29 -5.40
N ARG A 21 8.51 15.64 -4.33
CA ARG A 21 9.62 16.04 -3.47
C ARG A 21 10.75 15.03 -3.65
N GLN A 22 11.80 15.45 -4.37
CA GLN A 22 12.99 14.63 -4.55
C GLN A 22 13.95 14.92 -3.39
N VAL A 23 14.37 13.88 -2.69
CA VAL A 23 15.34 13.97 -1.60
C VAL A 23 16.54 13.07 -1.88
N SER A 24 17.66 13.34 -1.21
CA SER A 24 18.95 12.70 -1.50
C SER A 24 19.35 11.60 -0.52
N SER A 25 18.62 11.46 0.58
CA SER A 25 18.93 10.50 1.64
C SER A 25 17.68 9.93 2.31
N TRP A 26 17.86 8.85 3.06
CA TRP A 26 16.81 8.30 3.92
C TRP A 26 16.39 9.30 5.02
N GLU A 27 17.35 10.01 5.61
CA GLU A 27 17.09 10.97 6.67
C GLU A 27 16.21 12.13 6.19
N ASP A 28 16.47 12.61 4.99
CA ASP A 28 15.64 13.63 4.35
C ASP A 28 14.25 13.09 4.05
N ALA A 29 14.14 11.85 3.53
CA ALA A 29 12.87 11.20 3.27
C ALA A 29 12.06 11.02 4.56
N GLN A 30 12.69 10.58 5.64
CA GLN A 30 12.05 10.41 6.94
C GLN A 30 11.54 11.75 7.48
N THR A 31 12.31 12.81 7.33
CA THR A 31 11.92 14.18 7.71
C THR A 31 10.69 14.63 6.92
N GLU A 32 10.69 14.47 5.60
CA GLU A 32 9.54 14.81 4.75
C GLU A 32 8.29 14.02 5.11
N LEU A 33 8.43 12.71 5.37
CA LEU A 33 7.33 11.84 5.74
C LEU A 33 6.73 12.15 7.11
N ALA A 34 7.53 12.72 8.03
CA ALA A 34 7.07 13.11 9.35
C ALA A 34 6.19 14.38 9.37
N TYR A 35 6.19 15.19 8.30
CA TYR A 35 5.40 16.42 8.21
C TYR A 35 3.93 16.22 7.81
N PHE A 36 3.53 15.03 7.39
CA PHE A 36 2.14 14.80 7.02
C PHE A 36 1.26 14.73 8.27
N PRO A 37 0.14 15.48 8.27
CA PRO A 37 -0.79 15.45 9.39
C PRO A 37 -1.58 14.13 9.44
N ASP A 38 -2.28 13.92 10.55
CA ASP A 38 -3.25 12.83 10.67
C ASP A 38 -4.32 12.93 9.57
N GLY A 39 -4.83 11.78 9.14
CA GLY A 39 -5.82 11.71 8.05
C GLY A 39 -5.19 11.58 6.66
N TRP A 40 -3.86 11.52 6.55
CA TRP A 40 -3.19 11.13 5.32
C TRP A 40 -2.94 9.63 5.25
N ILE A 41 -3.00 9.10 4.03
CA ILE A 41 -2.72 7.71 3.72
C ILE A 41 -1.56 7.62 2.73
N PHE A 42 -0.80 6.54 2.83
CA PHE A 42 0.48 6.40 2.15
C PHE A 42 0.57 5.07 1.38
N ARG A 43 1.31 5.09 0.27
CA ARG A 43 1.63 3.89 -0.51
C ARG A 43 3.07 3.91 -0.97
N GLY A 44 3.83 2.86 -0.64
CA GLY A 44 5.19 2.66 -1.13
C GLY A 44 5.21 2.08 -2.54
N GLN A 45 6.12 2.57 -3.37
CA GLN A 45 6.47 2.00 -4.67
C GLN A 45 7.97 1.80 -4.77
N ARG A 46 8.39 0.60 -5.19
CA ARG A 46 9.80 0.24 -5.37
C ARG A 46 10.47 0.98 -6.51
N ASN A 47 9.70 1.43 -7.48
CA ASN A 47 10.17 2.25 -8.59
C ASN A 47 9.29 3.50 -8.68
N ALA A 48 9.91 4.67 -8.57
CA ALA A 48 9.24 5.97 -8.59
C ALA A 48 8.56 6.28 -9.92
N ASN A 49 8.96 5.61 -11.00
CA ASN A 49 8.41 5.81 -12.35
C ASN A 49 7.11 5.02 -12.59
N TRP A 50 6.73 4.13 -11.69
CA TRP A 50 5.48 3.38 -11.86
C TRP A 50 4.25 4.27 -11.66
N GLY A 51 3.25 4.08 -12.52
CA GLY A 51 1.93 4.67 -12.33
C GLY A 51 1.18 4.03 -11.15
N LEU A 52 0.22 4.76 -10.60
CA LEU A 52 -0.68 4.26 -9.55
C LEU A 52 -1.83 3.46 -10.19
N ARG A 53 -1.61 2.16 -10.39
CA ARG A 53 -2.55 1.21 -10.98
C ARG A 53 -2.87 0.07 -10.04
N CYS A 54 -4.10 -0.44 -10.05
CA CYS A 54 -4.48 -1.61 -9.27
C CYS A 54 -3.83 -2.90 -9.83
N ASN A 55 -3.88 -3.98 -9.05
CA ASN A 55 -3.24 -5.23 -9.45
C ASN A 55 -3.97 -5.91 -10.62
N LEU A 56 -5.28 -5.75 -10.71
CA LEU A 56 -6.09 -6.27 -11.81
C LEU A 56 -5.66 -5.65 -13.15
N ASP A 57 -5.50 -4.33 -13.20
CA ASP A 57 -5.05 -3.61 -14.38
C ASP A 57 -3.66 -4.03 -14.84
N ARG A 58 -2.70 -4.14 -13.92
CA ARG A 58 -1.32 -4.52 -14.24
C ARG A 58 -1.19 -5.90 -14.88
N LYS A 59 -2.16 -6.80 -14.66
CA LYS A 59 -2.11 -8.18 -15.18
C LYS A 59 -2.80 -8.37 -16.52
N ASN A 60 -3.84 -7.60 -16.84
CA ASN A 60 -4.77 -7.94 -17.92
C ASN A 60 -4.85 -6.94 -19.09
N GLY A 61 -4.21 -5.73 -18.99
CA GLY A 61 -4.23 -4.78 -20.13
C GLY A 61 -5.62 -4.39 -20.64
N LEU A 62 -6.61 -4.23 -19.76
CA LEU A 62 -7.57 -3.14 -19.65
C LEU A 62 -8.94 -3.06 -20.29
N ALA A 63 -9.17 -3.40 -21.53
CA ALA A 63 -10.51 -3.21 -22.11
C ALA A 63 -11.61 -4.06 -21.43
N GLU A 64 -11.19 -5.09 -20.71
CA GLU A 64 -12.06 -6.12 -20.09
C GLU A 64 -11.86 -6.24 -18.57
N ALA A 65 -11.26 -5.24 -17.90
CA ALA A 65 -10.92 -5.34 -16.49
C ALA A 65 -12.14 -5.60 -15.57
N ILE A 66 -13.29 -5.03 -15.88
CA ILE A 66 -14.54 -5.25 -15.12
C ILE A 66 -15.04 -6.69 -15.30
N ASP A 67 -15.05 -7.18 -16.54
CA ASP A 67 -15.52 -8.55 -16.82
C ASP A 67 -14.55 -9.57 -16.20
N ALA A 68 -13.25 -9.31 -16.23
CA ALA A 68 -12.24 -10.12 -15.56
C ALA A 68 -12.44 -10.13 -14.03
N GLU A 69 -12.74 -9.00 -13.41
CA GLU A 69 -13.01 -8.94 -11.96
C GLU A 69 -14.27 -9.73 -11.56
N VAL A 70 -15.35 -9.58 -12.33
CA VAL A 70 -16.58 -10.35 -12.10
C VAL A 70 -16.32 -11.85 -12.20
N LEU A 71 -15.52 -12.27 -13.19
CA LEU A 71 -15.15 -13.67 -13.34
C LEU A 71 -14.30 -14.17 -12.15
N VAL A 72 -13.29 -13.41 -11.77
CA VAL A 72 -12.40 -13.73 -10.62
C VAL A 72 -13.21 -13.85 -9.35
N MET A 73 -14.10 -12.89 -9.05
CA MET A 73 -14.96 -12.94 -7.86
C MET A 73 -15.83 -14.17 -7.85
N ARG A 74 -16.57 -14.44 -8.93
CA ARG A 74 -17.48 -15.63 -9.03
C ARG A 74 -16.72 -16.94 -8.85
N GLU A 75 -15.57 -17.08 -9.50
CA GLU A 75 -14.76 -18.30 -9.37
C GLU A 75 -14.17 -18.47 -7.98
N PHE A 76 -13.80 -17.36 -7.33
CA PHE A 76 -13.31 -17.40 -5.96
C PHE A 76 -14.44 -17.74 -4.97
N GLU A 77 -15.56 -17.04 -5.02
CA GLU A 77 -16.75 -17.29 -4.17
C GLU A 77 -17.20 -18.74 -4.27
N ARG A 78 -17.29 -19.29 -5.50
CA ARG A 78 -17.72 -20.66 -5.74
C ARG A 78 -16.84 -21.71 -5.05
N ARG A 79 -15.57 -21.40 -4.79
CA ARG A 79 -14.58 -22.35 -4.22
C ARG A 79 -14.13 -22.00 -2.81
N ALA A 80 -14.33 -20.76 -2.38
CA ALA A 80 -13.81 -20.26 -1.11
C ALA A 80 -14.27 -21.08 0.10
N HIS A 81 -15.50 -21.57 0.08
CA HIS A 81 -16.05 -22.40 1.16
C HIS A 81 -15.22 -23.67 1.44
N LEU A 82 -14.47 -24.18 0.45
CA LEU A 82 -13.58 -25.34 0.63
C LEU A 82 -12.33 -24.99 1.47
N HIS A 83 -12.02 -23.71 1.65
CA HIS A 83 -10.79 -23.21 2.27
C HIS A 83 -11.03 -22.30 3.47
N LEU A 84 -12.23 -21.76 3.64
CA LEU A 84 -12.54 -20.82 4.73
C LEU A 84 -12.58 -21.49 6.12
N GLY A 85 -12.76 -22.80 6.20
CA GLY A 85 -12.87 -23.53 7.48
C GLY A 85 -13.98 -22.96 8.36
N ALA A 86 -13.64 -22.61 9.61
CA ALA A 86 -14.57 -21.98 10.55
C ALA A 86 -14.69 -20.45 10.37
N SER A 87 -14.01 -19.88 9.40
CA SER A 87 -14.09 -18.44 9.11
C SER A 87 -15.45 -18.10 8.51
N ARG A 88 -16.00 -16.97 8.92
CA ARG A 88 -17.29 -16.51 8.37
C ARG A 88 -17.08 -15.97 6.95
N GLU A 89 -18.00 -16.31 6.06
CA GLU A 89 -18.02 -15.77 4.70
C GLU A 89 -18.10 -14.22 4.69
N PRO A 90 -17.43 -13.57 3.73
CA PRO A 90 -17.60 -12.14 3.46
C PRO A 90 -19.05 -11.75 3.23
N GLN A 91 -19.43 -10.56 3.67
CA GLN A 91 -20.83 -10.10 3.66
C GLN A 91 -21.16 -9.25 2.42
N ASP A 92 -20.13 -8.66 1.78
CA ASP A 92 -20.30 -7.79 0.63
C ASP A 92 -19.10 -7.90 -0.33
N SER A 93 -19.21 -7.22 -1.48
CA SER A 93 -18.21 -7.26 -2.53
C SER A 93 -16.86 -6.68 -2.11
N VAL A 94 -16.83 -5.72 -1.19
CA VAL A 94 -15.56 -5.14 -0.68
C VAL A 94 -14.83 -6.17 0.17
N GLU A 95 -15.54 -6.88 1.04
CA GLU A 95 -14.96 -7.95 1.86
C GLU A 95 -14.45 -9.11 0.99
N TRP A 96 -15.19 -9.49 -0.07
CA TRP A 96 -14.73 -10.50 -1.03
C TRP A 96 -13.47 -10.09 -1.76
N LEU A 97 -13.41 -8.87 -2.28
CA LEU A 97 -12.21 -8.36 -2.93
C LEU A 97 -11.03 -8.27 -1.95
N ALA A 98 -11.27 -7.85 -0.71
CA ALA A 98 -10.25 -7.81 0.33
C ALA A 98 -9.69 -9.21 0.64
N LEU A 99 -10.54 -10.22 0.70
CA LEU A 99 -10.13 -11.60 0.89
C LEU A 99 -9.31 -12.12 -0.31
N ILE A 100 -9.78 -11.89 -1.53
CA ILE A 100 -9.04 -12.24 -2.76
C ILE A 100 -7.64 -11.60 -2.75
N GLN A 101 -7.56 -10.30 -2.45
CA GLN A 101 -6.29 -9.57 -2.41
C GLN A 101 -5.36 -10.07 -1.31
N HIS A 102 -5.92 -10.40 -0.13
CA HIS A 102 -5.15 -10.97 0.98
C HIS A 102 -4.38 -12.23 0.58
N HIS A 103 -5.00 -13.06 -0.26
CA HIS A 103 -4.40 -14.27 -0.81
C HIS A 103 -3.68 -14.08 -2.15
N GLY A 104 -3.38 -12.84 -2.54
CA GLY A 104 -2.58 -12.51 -3.73
C GLY A 104 -3.33 -12.52 -5.06
N GLY A 105 -4.66 -12.62 -5.02
CA GLY A 105 -5.50 -12.53 -6.22
C GLY A 105 -5.59 -11.10 -6.78
N PRO A 106 -5.90 -10.95 -8.08
CA PRO A 106 -6.01 -9.64 -8.72
C PRO A 106 -7.34 -8.96 -8.36
N THR A 107 -7.29 -7.70 -7.95
CA THR A 107 -8.46 -6.89 -7.62
C THR A 107 -8.25 -5.43 -8.02
N ARG A 108 -9.35 -4.64 -8.00
CA ARG A 108 -9.31 -3.17 -8.18
C ARG A 108 -8.83 -2.43 -6.93
N LEU A 109 -8.63 -3.12 -5.82
CA LEU A 109 -8.17 -2.51 -4.59
C LEU A 109 -6.70 -2.09 -4.69
N MET A 110 -6.40 -0.93 -4.16
CA MET A 110 -5.02 -0.47 -3.99
C MET A 110 -4.71 -0.38 -2.50
N ASP A 111 -3.66 -1.08 -2.06
CA ASP A 111 -3.21 -1.01 -0.67
C ASP A 111 -2.60 0.36 -0.38
N PHE A 112 -3.12 1.00 0.65
CA PHE A 112 -2.56 2.15 1.32
C PHE A 112 -2.43 1.85 2.81
N THR A 113 -1.68 2.65 3.52
CA THR A 113 -1.48 2.57 4.98
C THR A 113 -1.57 3.95 5.59
N ARG A 114 -1.95 4.05 6.86
CA ARG A 114 -1.87 5.30 7.62
C ARG A 114 -0.48 5.58 8.17
N SER A 115 0.43 4.61 8.10
CA SER A 115 1.81 4.78 8.55
C SER A 115 2.74 5.12 7.38
N PRO A 116 3.33 6.31 7.34
CA PRO A 116 4.30 6.65 6.32
C PRO A 116 5.54 5.74 6.36
N LEU A 117 5.91 5.24 7.54
CA LEU A 117 7.04 4.33 7.69
C LEU A 117 6.74 2.92 7.18
N VAL A 118 5.49 2.44 7.33
CA VAL A 118 5.06 1.18 6.70
C VAL A 118 5.07 1.31 5.17
N ALA A 119 4.62 2.45 4.64
CA ALA A 119 4.71 2.70 3.19
C ALA A 119 6.18 2.74 2.72
N ALA A 120 7.07 3.38 3.48
CA ALA A 120 8.50 3.39 3.18
C ALA A 120 9.10 1.97 3.21
N PHE A 121 8.69 1.12 4.14
CA PHE A 121 9.08 -0.29 4.15
C PHE A 121 8.71 -0.97 2.81
N PHE A 122 7.46 -0.84 2.35
CA PHE A 122 7.02 -1.41 1.08
C PHE A 122 7.72 -0.82 -0.15
N ALA A 123 8.17 0.44 -0.08
CA ALA A 123 8.96 1.05 -1.14
C ALA A 123 10.38 0.46 -1.23
N LEU A 124 10.92 -0.01 -0.10
CA LEU A 124 12.29 -0.49 0.02
C LEU A 124 12.38 -2.03 0.01
N GLU A 125 11.28 -2.73 0.29
CA GLU A 125 11.23 -4.18 0.34
C GLU A 125 11.46 -4.80 -1.04
N GLY A 126 12.08 -5.99 -1.06
CA GLY A 126 12.37 -6.75 -2.28
C GLY A 126 13.64 -6.27 -3.00
N GLU A 127 14.07 -7.09 -3.93
CA GLU A 127 15.28 -6.89 -4.74
C GLU A 127 14.91 -6.58 -6.20
N GLY A 128 15.91 -6.26 -7.02
CA GLY A 128 15.78 -6.22 -8.46
C GLY A 128 15.38 -4.87 -9.08
N GLU A 129 15.20 -3.82 -8.28
CA GLU A 129 15.00 -2.46 -8.79
C GLU A 129 16.26 -1.64 -8.57
N GLU A 130 16.77 -0.99 -9.62
CA GLU A 130 17.87 -0.03 -9.55
C GLU A 130 17.37 1.42 -9.38
N GLU A 131 16.12 1.63 -9.73
CA GLU A 131 15.46 2.94 -9.75
C GLU A 131 15.16 3.46 -8.33
N ASP A 132 15.04 4.77 -8.23
CA ASP A 132 14.62 5.43 -7.00
C ASP A 132 13.25 4.93 -6.52
N CYS A 133 13.06 4.90 -5.21
CA CYS A 133 11.81 4.53 -4.56
C CYS A 133 10.90 5.75 -4.38
N ALA A 134 9.60 5.52 -4.23
CA ALA A 134 8.65 6.56 -3.89
C ALA A 134 7.69 6.17 -2.79
N VAL A 135 7.32 7.14 -1.96
CA VAL A 135 6.14 7.07 -1.11
C VAL A 135 5.14 8.12 -1.57
N TRP A 136 3.97 7.66 -1.96
CA TRP A 136 2.82 8.49 -2.26
C TRP A 136 2.06 8.81 -0.98
N ALA A 137 1.60 10.03 -0.85
CA ALA A 137 0.75 10.50 0.24
C ALA A 137 -0.49 11.20 -0.32
N MET A 138 -1.67 10.88 0.23
CA MET A 138 -2.96 11.43 -0.17
C MET A 138 -3.81 11.73 1.06
N ASP A 139 -4.61 12.79 0.99
CA ASP A 139 -5.59 13.13 2.01
C ASP A 139 -6.79 12.17 1.94
N GLU A 140 -6.96 11.32 2.96
CA GLU A 140 -8.05 10.33 3.04
C GLU A 140 -9.42 11.01 3.12
N ILE A 141 -9.52 12.13 3.86
CA ILE A 141 -10.78 12.85 4.05
C ILE A 141 -11.24 13.49 2.74
N ALA A 142 -10.30 14.11 2.01
CA ALA A 142 -10.60 14.70 0.71
C ALA A 142 -11.01 13.62 -0.31
N CYS A 143 -10.33 12.47 -0.35
CA CYS A 143 -10.72 11.33 -1.18
C CYS A 143 -12.12 10.83 -0.84
N HIS A 144 -12.42 10.66 0.46
CA HIS A 144 -13.73 10.22 0.94
C HIS A 144 -14.84 11.19 0.51
N SER A 145 -14.66 12.48 0.76
CA SER A 145 -15.65 13.51 0.45
C SER A 145 -15.97 13.56 -1.06
N ARG A 146 -14.94 13.45 -1.90
CA ARG A 146 -15.10 13.40 -3.37
C ARG A 146 -15.82 12.14 -3.82
N ALA A 147 -15.43 10.97 -3.29
CA ALA A 147 -16.10 9.72 -3.60
C ALA A 147 -17.58 9.75 -3.20
N ALA A 148 -17.91 10.28 -2.02
CA ALA A 148 -19.28 10.40 -1.54
C ALA A 148 -20.14 11.26 -2.46
N ARG A 149 -19.63 12.43 -2.87
CA ARG A 149 -20.33 13.29 -3.84
C ARG A 149 -20.52 12.60 -5.19
N ARG A 150 -19.48 11.94 -5.68
CA ARG A 150 -19.52 11.23 -6.95
C ARG A 150 -20.53 10.09 -6.95
N LEU A 151 -20.52 9.25 -5.92
CA LEU A 151 -21.45 8.14 -5.79
C LEU A 151 -22.90 8.59 -5.66
N ALA A 152 -23.16 9.70 -4.99
CA ALA A 152 -24.50 10.28 -4.89
C ALA A 152 -25.06 10.76 -6.24
N VAL A 153 -24.20 11.21 -7.16
CA VAL A 153 -24.62 11.68 -8.51
C VAL A 153 -24.80 10.52 -9.48
N VAL A 154 -23.94 9.50 -9.38
CA VAL A 154 -23.89 8.40 -10.36
C VAL A 154 -25.10 7.48 -10.27
N ASP A 155 -25.68 7.32 -9.07
CA ASP A 155 -26.70 6.33 -8.82
C ASP A 155 -27.64 6.77 -7.70
N SER A 156 -28.94 6.87 -7.98
CA SER A 156 -29.96 7.24 -7.00
C SER A 156 -30.03 6.28 -5.81
N GLU A 157 -29.76 4.99 -6.02
CA GLU A 157 -29.68 4.02 -4.92
C GLU A 157 -28.47 4.27 -4.03
N SER A 158 -27.32 4.65 -4.62
CA SER A 158 -26.14 5.05 -3.85
C SER A 158 -26.38 6.36 -3.10
N ALA A 159 -27.11 7.31 -3.70
CA ALA A 159 -27.52 8.55 -3.02
C ALA A 159 -28.39 8.23 -1.78
N ALA A 160 -29.31 7.27 -1.89
CA ALA A 160 -30.16 6.85 -0.77
C ALA A 160 -29.38 6.22 0.40
N LEU A 161 -28.21 5.65 0.15
CA LEU A 161 -27.30 5.13 1.18
C LEU A 161 -26.53 6.20 1.95
N ARG A 162 -26.65 7.48 1.56
CA ARG A 162 -25.89 8.58 2.15
C ARG A 162 -24.39 8.27 2.19
N PRO A 163 -23.67 8.24 1.03
CA PRO A 163 -22.27 7.82 0.95
C PRO A 163 -21.33 8.58 1.89
N GLN A 164 -21.69 9.78 2.31
CA GLN A 164 -20.96 10.56 3.31
C GLN A 164 -20.90 9.91 4.70
N HIS A 165 -21.84 8.97 5.00
CA HIS A 165 -21.91 8.26 6.27
C HIS A 165 -21.59 6.75 6.12
N ASP A 166 -21.78 6.19 4.93
CA ASP A 166 -21.62 4.76 4.68
C ASP A 166 -21.06 4.51 3.27
N ILE A 167 -19.83 4.94 3.07
CA ILE A 167 -19.18 4.84 1.77
C ILE A 167 -18.92 3.40 1.35
N GLU A 168 -18.62 2.52 2.32
CA GLU A 168 -18.36 1.11 2.08
C GLU A 168 -19.55 0.43 1.40
N LYS A 169 -20.76 0.65 1.91
CA LYS A 169 -21.99 0.11 1.30
C LYS A 169 -22.27 0.69 -0.07
N ALA A 170 -22.06 2.00 -0.24
CA ALA A 170 -22.25 2.65 -1.54
C ALA A 170 -21.27 2.09 -2.58
N VAL A 171 -20.00 1.88 -2.19
CA VAL A 171 -18.98 1.27 -3.04
C VAL A 171 -19.31 -0.20 -3.33
N ALA A 172 -19.70 -0.99 -2.32
CA ALA A 172 -20.05 -2.39 -2.51
C ALA A 172 -21.17 -2.59 -3.54
N LYS A 173 -22.15 -1.67 -3.59
CA LYS A 173 -23.19 -1.65 -4.62
C LYS A 173 -22.67 -1.33 -6.02
N GLN A 174 -21.61 -0.52 -6.14
CA GLN A 174 -21.03 -0.18 -7.45
C GLN A 174 -20.11 -1.29 -7.99
N ILE A 175 -19.50 -2.06 -7.10
CA ILE A 175 -18.69 -3.21 -7.48
C ILE A 175 -19.59 -4.26 -8.16
N GLY A 176 -19.19 -4.73 -9.33
CA GLY A 176 -19.99 -5.70 -10.10
C GLY A 176 -21.10 -5.08 -10.98
N LYS A 177 -21.44 -3.81 -10.83
CA LYS A 177 -22.16 -3.09 -11.88
C LYS A 177 -21.18 -2.86 -13.05
N ARG A 178 -21.57 -3.24 -14.26
CA ARG A 178 -20.76 -3.00 -15.48
C ARG A 178 -20.71 -1.52 -15.90
N SER A 179 -20.97 -0.62 -14.97
CA SER A 179 -20.93 0.82 -15.17
C SER A 179 -19.52 1.35 -14.90
N LEU A 180 -18.93 2.01 -15.89
CA LEU A 180 -17.62 2.66 -15.80
C LEU A 180 -17.74 4.00 -15.05
N SER A 181 -18.07 3.96 -13.78
CA SER A 181 -18.11 5.15 -12.94
C SER A 181 -16.73 5.42 -12.36
N ARG A 182 -16.08 6.50 -12.78
CA ARG A 182 -14.78 6.89 -12.24
C ARG A 182 -14.95 7.54 -10.87
N PHE A 183 -14.35 6.93 -9.86
CA PHE A 183 -14.20 7.45 -8.50
C PHE A 183 -13.01 6.79 -7.82
N VAL A 184 -12.52 7.39 -6.74
CA VAL A 184 -11.53 6.80 -5.83
C VAL A 184 -12.09 6.90 -4.43
N ALA A 185 -12.44 5.76 -3.82
CA ALA A 185 -13.03 5.70 -2.50
C ALA A 185 -12.13 5.01 -1.50
N PRO A 186 -11.76 5.64 -0.38
CA PRO A 186 -11.14 4.94 0.73
C PRO A 186 -12.18 4.05 1.40
N VAL A 187 -11.85 2.77 1.56
CA VAL A 187 -12.71 1.79 2.21
C VAL A 187 -11.92 0.94 3.19
N ARG A 188 -12.62 0.46 4.20
CA ARG A 188 -12.11 -0.51 5.17
C ARG A 188 -13.11 -1.64 5.26
N PRO A 189 -12.68 -2.89 5.04
CA PRO A 189 -13.54 -4.02 5.32
C PRO A 189 -14.01 -3.96 6.77
N SER A 190 -15.26 -4.31 7.01
CA SER A 190 -15.84 -4.31 8.38
C SER A 190 -15.05 -5.23 9.33
N ARG A 191 -14.30 -6.17 8.76
CA ARG A 191 -13.40 -7.08 9.48
C ARG A 191 -12.00 -6.98 8.95
N LEU A 192 -11.13 -6.50 9.80
CA LEU A 192 -9.70 -6.48 9.54
C LEU A 192 -9.11 -7.85 9.85
N ASN A 193 -8.31 -8.39 8.93
CA ASN A 193 -7.39 -9.47 9.27
C ASN A 193 -6.16 -8.92 10.03
N ALA A 194 -5.42 -9.81 10.70
CA ALA A 194 -4.26 -9.43 11.49
C ALA A 194 -3.24 -8.61 10.68
N ARG A 195 -2.99 -8.99 9.42
CA ARG A 195 -2.07 -8.29 8.51
C ARG A 195 -2.52 -6.84 8.25
N MET A 196 -3.79 -6.62 7.91
CA MET A 196 -4.30 -5.26 7.68
C MET A 196 -4.21 -4.39 8.94
N SER A 197 -4.50 -4.99 10.11
CA SER A 197 -4.39 -4.28 11.39
C SER A 197 -2.95 -3.84 11.67
N LEU A 198 -1.98 -4.75 11.53
CA LEU A 198 -0.56 -4.47 11.76
C LEU A 198 0.00 -3.46 10.75
N GLN A 199 -0.46 -3.51 9.51
CA GLN A 199 -0.07 -2.58 8.47
C GLN A 199 -0.83 -1.25 8.51
N GLN A 200 -1.78 -1.05 9.43
CA GLN A 200 -2.69 0.10 9.46
C GLN A 200 -3.34 0.35 8.09
N GLY A 201 -3.79 -0.75 7.46
CA GLY A 201 -4.21 -0.78 6.07
C GLY A 201 -5.52 -0.05 5.79
N VAL A 202 -5.56 0.60 4.65
CA VAL A 202 -6.75 1.20 4.02
C VAL A 202 -6.71 0.82 2.54
N PHE A 203 -7.84 0.46 1.96
CA PHE A 203 -7.91 0.28 0.51
C PHE A 203 -8.42 1.55 -0.16
N LEU A 204 -7.81 1.93 -1.29
CA LEU A 204 -8.47 2.79 -2.26
C LEU A 204 -9.11 1.92 -3.33
N VAL A 205 -10.43 2.05 -3.48
CA VAL A 205 -11.20 1.39 -4.55
C VAL A 205 -11.24 2.30 -5.76
N LEU A 206 -10.81 1.77 -6.91
CA LEU A 206 -10.96 2.44 -8.19
C LEU A 206 -12.32 2.09 -8.80
N GLY A 207 -13.13 3.08 -9.15
CA GLY A 207 -14.41 2.87 -9.80
C GLY A 207 -14.28 2.25 -11.18
N ASP A 208 -13.32 2.70 -11.95
CA ASP A 208 -12.88 2.11 -13.22
C ASP A 208 -11.54 1.40 -12.99
N PRO A 209 -11.53 0.05 -12.84
CA PRO A 209 -10.30 -0.70 -12.60
C PRO A 209 -9.36 -0.73 -13.80
N GLY A 210 -9.83 -0.34 -14.99
CA GLY A 210 -9.06 -0.25 -16.20
C GLY A 210 -8.29 1.06 -16.37
N SER A 211 -8.51 2.01 -15.49
CA SER A 211 -7.84 3.32 -15.48
C SER A 211 -6.94 3.46 -14.27
N ASP A 212 -5.90 4.29 -14.38
CA ASP A 212 -5.07 4.61 -13.23
C ASP A 212 -5.83 5.45 -12.18
N LEU A 213 -5.20 5.63 -11.00
CA LEU A 213 -5.79 6.36 -9.90
C LEU A 213 -6.14 7.81 -10.28
N PHE A 214 -5.28 8.50 -11.01
CA PHE A 214 -5.51 9.91 -11.38
C PHE A 214 -6.64 10.07 -12.40
N ALA A 215 -6.77 9.13 -13.34
CA ALA A 215 -7.91 9.09 -14.25
C ALA A 215 -9.23 8.87 -13.50
N ASN A 216 -9.22 8.05 -12.44
CA ASN A 216 -10.38 7.83 -11.57
C ASN A 216 -10.71 9.04 -10.67
N LEU A 217 -9.74 9.89 -10.39
CA LEU A 217 -9.91 11.13 -9.63
C LEU A 217 -10.42 12.30 -10.49
N GLN A 218 -10.47 12.15 -11.82
CA GLN A 218 -11.00 13.19 -12.69
C GLN A 218 -12.49 13.41 -12.39
N PRO A 219 -12.90 14.64 -12.13
CA PRO A 219 -14.25 14.91 -11.66
C PRO A 219 -15.27 14.91 -12.78
N VAL A 220 -16.50 14.67 -12.39
CA VAL A 220 -17.70 14.98 -13.17
C VAL A 220 -18.30 16.31 -12.75
N VAL A 221 -17.95 16.78 -11.56
CA VAL A 221 -18.36 18.05 -10.98
C VAL A 221 -17.11 18.82 -10.60
N GLU A 222 -17.02 20.09 -10.91
CA GLU A 222 -15.92 20.95 -10.48
C GLU A 222 -15.91 21.03 -8.96
N ASP A 223 -14.82 20.57 -8.37
CA ASP A 223 -14.54 20.77 -6.95
C ASP A 223 -13.83 22.11 -6.77
N GLU A 224 -14.21 22.88 -5.77
CA GLU A 224 -13.63 24.21 -5.50
C GLU A 224 -12.12 24.10 -5.16
N ASP A 225 -11.72 23.04 -4.47
CA ASP A 225 -10.33 22.80 -4.10
C ASP A 225 -9.71 21.59 -4.82
N PRO A 226 -8.54 21.74 -5.43
CA PRO A 226 -7.85 20.62 -6.04
C PRO A 226 -7.37 19.59 -4.99
N LEU A 227 -7.52 18.31 -5.30
CA LEU A 227 -6.94 17.25 -4.47
C LEU A 227 -5.41 17.35 -4.52
N ARG A 228 -4.78 17.27 -3.36
CA ARG A 228 -3.33 17.26 -3.25
C ARG A 228 -2.83 15.82 -3.09
N ALA A 229 -1.98 15.40 -4.00
CA ALA A 229 -1.19 14.18 -3.88
C ALA A 229 0.28 14.58 -3.78
N VAL A 230 1.00 13.96 -2.88
CA VAL A 230 2.44 14.20 -2.71
C VAL A 230 3.19 12.91 -2.98
N ARG A 231 4.27 13.00 -3.75
CA ARG A 231 5.19 11.91 -4.01
C ARG A 231 6.56 12.27 -3.45
N VAL A 232 7.00 11.57 -2.42
CA VAL A 232 8.36 11.69 -1.88
C VAL A 232 9.22 10.64 -2.55
N VAL A 233 10.21 11.08 -3.33
CA VAL A 233 11.15 10.22 -4.07
C VAL A 233 12.50 10.26 -3.37
N PHE A 234 13.07 9.09 -3.11
CA PHE A 234 14.36 8.94 -2.45
C PHE A 234 15.18 7.80 -3.05
N PRO A 235 16.53 7.89 -2.97
CA PRO A 235 17.40 6.98 -3.70
C PRO A 235 17.35 5.54 -3.13
N ARG A 236 17.32 4.57 -4.03
CA ARG A 236 17.37 3.15 -3.70
C ARG A 236 18.65 2.77 -2.94
N THR A 237 19.73 3.49 -3.16
CA THR A 237 20.99 3.31 -2.43
C THR A 237 20.86 3.50 -0.92
N SER A 238 19.80 4.18 -0.47
CA SER A 238 19.48 4.31 0.96
C SER A 238 18.87 3.04 1.59
N ARG A 239 18.56 1.99 0.79
CA ARG A 239 17.78 0.81 1.21
C ARG A 239 18.31 0.14 2.49
N GLY A 240 19.60 -0.21 2.53
CA GLY A 240 20.17 -0.91 3.69
C GLY A 240 20.03 -0.12 4.99
N LYS A 241 20.39 1.16 4.95
CA LYS A 241 20.28 2.08 6.08
C LYS A 241 18.84 2.30 6.52
N ALA A 242 17.94 2.50 5.56
CA ALA A 242 16.53 2.71 5.81
C ALA A 242 15.85 1.47 6.42
N LEU A 243 16.05 0.28 5.86
CA LEU A 243 15.49 -0.96 6.41
C LEU A 243 16.03 -1.26 7.82
N SER A 244 17.31 -0.96 8.09
CA SER A 244 17.88 -1.06 9.44
C SER A 244 17.20 -0.10 10.41
N ALA A 245 16.95 1.15 10.01
CA ALA A 245 16.26 2.13 10.85
C ALA A 245 14.79 1.74 11.11
N LEU A 246 14.07 1.26 10.07
CA LEU A 246 12.69 0.79 10.18
C LEU A 246 12.58 -0.42 11.12
N ARG A 247 13.53 -1.36 11.07
CA ARG A 247 13.58 -2.51 11.97
C ARG A 247 13.73 -2.09 13.43
N ARG A 248 14.59 -1.11 13.72
CA ARG A 248 14.72 -0.54 15.08
C ARG A 248 13.42 0.12 15.56
N SER A 249 12.56 0.54 14.64
CA SER A 249 11.22 1.05 14.92
C SER A 249 10.13 -0.04 14.91
N ASN A 250 10.52 -1.31 14.97
CA ASN A 250 9.63 -2.48 14.91
C ASN A 250 8.81 -2.57 13.61
N ILE A 251 9.36 -2.07 12.50
CA ILE A 251 8.77 -2.18 11.17
C ILE A 251 9.66 -3.10 10.34
N SER A 252 9.22 -4.34 10.19
CA SER A 252 9.92 -5.41 9.48
C SER A 252 8.91 -6.33 8.81
N ARG A 253 9.40 -7.25 7.98
CA ARG A 253 8.53 -8.26 7.35
C ARG A 253 7.85 -9.15 8.39
N GLU A 254 8.56 -9.57 9.42
CA GLU A 254 8.03 -10.37 10.51
C GLU A 254 6.87 -9.68 11.23
N THR A 255 7.01 -8.39 11.56
CA THR A 255 5.98 -7.64 12.28
C THR A 255 4.79 -7.27 11.41
N LEU A 256 4.99 -7.05 10.12
CA LEU A 256 3.93 -6.65 9.18
C LEU A 256 3.20 -7.83 8.54
N PHE A 257 3.78 -9.03 8.56
CA PHE A 257 3.22 -10.26 7.99
C PHE A 257 3.24 -11.35 9.05
N PRO A 258 2.19 -11.44 9.90
CA PRO A 258 2.16 -12.42 10.98
C PRO A 258 2.13 -13.85 10.44
N GLY A 259 2.88 -14.74 11.08
CA GLY A 259 2.96 -16.15 10.72
C GLY A 259 4.33 -16.57 10.21
N LEU A 260 4.49 -17.85 9.97
CA LEU A 260 5.79 -18.44 9.57
C LEU A 260 6.32 -17.91 8.24
N ASP A 261 5.45 -17.58 7.29
CA ASP A 261 5.87 -17.02 6.00
C ASP A 261 6.53 -15.64 6.17
N GLY A 262 5.96 -14.80 7.02
CA GLY A 262 6.53 -13.49 7.34
C GLY A 262 7.85 -13.60 8.10
N LEU A 263 7.91 -14.50 9.08
CA LEU A 263 9.15 -14.82 9.80
C LEU A 263 10.23 -15.33 8.85
N ALA A 264 9.95 -16.37 8.07
CA ALA A 264 10.94 -16.96 7.15
C ALA A 264 11.48 -15.93 6.17
N ALA A 265 10.59 -15.15 5.53
CA ALA A 265 11.00 -14.10 4.61
C ALA A 265 11.74 -12.93 5.32
N SER A 266 11.51 -12.71 6.62
CA SER A 266 12.26 -11.69 7.36
C SER A 266 13.75 -12.03 7.51
N LEU A 267 14.11 -13.30 7.46
CA LEU A 267 15.50 -13.77 7.63
C LEU A 267 16.41 -13.38 6.45
N GLU A 268 15.83 -12.98 5.30
CA GLU A 268 16.60 -12.46 4.18
C GLU A 268 17.51 -11.28 4.58
N HIS A 269 17.13 -10.53 5.61
CA HIS A 269 17.95 -9.42 6.08
C HIS A 269 19.32 -9.85 6.62
N LEU A 270 19.45 -11.10 7.07
CA LEU A 270 20.74 -11.66 7.51
C LEU A 270 21.71 -11.85 6.35
N LEU A 271 21.20 -11.88 5.12
CA LEU A 271 21.98 -12.02 3.89
C LEU A 271 22.35 -10.66 3.26
N ILE A 272 21.70 -9.59 3.70
CA ILE A 272 21.87 -8.25 3.16
C ILE A 272 22.87 -7.49 4.03
N GLY A 273 24.13 -7.57 3.70
CA GLY A 273 25.22 -6.85 4.36
C GLY A 273 26.22 -7.81 5.00
N SER A 274 27.37 -7.95 4.35
CA SER A 274 28.48 -8.77 4.83
C SER A 274 28.93 -8.44 6.26
N ASP A 275 28.85 -7.16 6.64
CA ASP A 275 29.34 -6.69 7.94
C ASP A 275 28.41 -7.12 9.10
N VAL A 276 27.09 -7.04 8.91
CA VAL A 276 26.12 -7.49 9.94
C VAL A 276 26.14 -9.00 10.10
N MET A 277 26.33 -9.74 9.02
CA MET A 277 26.45 -11.20 9.06
C MET A 277 27.76 -11.62 9.70
N GLN A 278 28.87 -10.96 9.39
CA GLN A 278 30.17 -11.24 10.02
C GLN A 278 30.14 -10.95 11.53
N ASP A 279 29.54 -9.83 11.94
CA ASP A 279 29.40 -9.48 13.35
C ASP A 279 28.50 -10.46 14.10
N ALA A 280 27.35 -10.87 13.51
CA ALA A 280 26.45 -11.86 14.10
C ALA A 280 27.11 -13.24 14.21
N LEU A 281 27.78 -13.71 13.15
CA LEU A 281 28.51 -14.96 13.17
C LEU A 281 29.69 -14.91 14.15
N GLN A 282 30.43 -13.82 14.23
CA GLN A 282 31.51 -13.64 15.21
C GLN A 282 30.99 -13.59 16.65
N ALA A 283 29.82 -13.01 16.89
CA ALA A 283 29.21 -12.97 18.21
C ALA A 283 28.70 -14.36 18.65
N GLU A 284 28.10 -15.11 17.75
CA GLU A 284 27.50 -16.42 18.05
C GLU A 284 28.54 -17.54 18.12
N PHE A 285 29.63 -17.43 17.34
CA PHE A 285 30.73 -18.36 17.35
C PHE A 285 31.94 -17.93 18.22
N ARG A 286 31.89 -16.80 18.90
CA ARG A 286 32.81 -16.47 19.97
C ARG A 286 32.60 -17.46 21.10
N LYS A 287 33.48 -18.42 21.21
CA LYS A 287 33.52 -19.26 22.42
C LYS A 287 33.65 -18.32 23.64
N PRO A 288 32.82 -18.50 24.67
CA PRO A 288 33.02 -17.76 25.93
C PRO A 288 34.46 -18.02 26.40
N SER A 289 35.17 -16.99 26.80
CA SER A 289 36.47 -17.11 27.44
C SER A 289 36.32 -18.04 28.64
N GLY A 290 37.02 -19.21 28.61
CA GLY A 290 36.94 -20.24 29.64
C GLY A 290 36.23 -21.54 29.23
N TRP A 291 36.00 -21.78 27.92
CA TRP A 291 35.49 -23.07 27.46
C TRP A 291 36.47 -24.18 27.80
N PRO A 292 36.05 -25.32 28.45
CA PRO A 292 36.94 -26.40 28.79
C PRO A 292 37.51 -27.06 27.53
N GLY A 293 38.79 -26.93 27.29
CA GLY A 293 39.50 -27.48 26.15
C GLY A 293 40.59 -26.61 25.53
N GLU A 294 40.86 -25.41 26.04
CA GLU A 294 42.08 -24.68 25.70
C GLU A 294 43.23 -25.17 26.61
N GLU A 295 44.06 -26.02 26.06
CA GLU A 295 45.38 -26.26 26.68
C GLU A 295 46.21 -24.98 26.55
N PRO A 296 46.86 -24.50 27.64
CA PRO A 296 47.76 -23.37 27.52
C PRO A 296 48.89 -23.73 26.57
N SER A 297 49.04 -22.92 25.54
CA SER A 297 50.18 -23.00 24.63
C SER A 297 51.48 -22.88 25.41
N PRO A 298 52.55 -23.67 25.10
CA PRO A 298 53.77 -23.73 25.84
C PRO A 298 54.59 -22.43 25.81
#